data_2615c2f71048a608f856a54d7d5e204d
#
_entry.id   2615c2f71048a608f856a54d7d5e204d
#
_cell.length_a   1.000
_cell.length_b   1.000
_cell.length_c   1.000
_cell.angle_alpha   90.00
_cell.angle_beta   90.00
_cell.angle_gamma   90.00
#
_symmetry.space_group_name_H-M   'P 1'
#
loop_
_entity.id
_entity.type
_entity.pdbx_description
1 polymer ?
#
loop_
_entity_poly.entity_id
_entity_poly.type
_entity_poly.pdbx_seq_one_letter_code
_entity_poly.pdbx_strand_id
1 'polypeptide(L)'
;MMSSTSVPSHIVFYPMDTISRNTKPDLNSVRRRLELREESLSPFASKSVDSVRAIPEDPASTRTEFQRDRDRVIHPNSFRRLKHKSQVFVAPQGDHFTTRLTHVIEVAQVGRSIARGLNLNEDLVEAIGLGHDLGHTPFGHIGESVLNQMLSGGFHHSRHSVRLVTLLEKDGRGLNLTEHVIDGIRNHSKPEGQFLSRSAVENLSLEAQIVRISDALAYLAHDILDALRSDFIKLEDLPKKAVEALGERHSQRVDTVISNVVESSWDCTGEIDVEGSDGSYEGDSSKPWIRMSPELGKIVTDLRVFMFERFYHPISASVEGRKAAAIVGLLFEHFNRKPELIPAKLRELSGSDERAAADYVCGMTDNYALMMAEQVKPGLSAGVFQGRI
;
A
#
# COMPACT_ATOMS: atom_id res chain seq x y z
N MET A 1 -32.33 38.82 18.66
CA MET A 1 -33.12 37.60 18.36
C MET A 1 -32.13 36.57 17.86
N MET A 2 -31.71 35.66 18.75
CA MET A 2 -30.75 34.60 18.39
C MET A 2 -31.55 33.43 17.83
N SER A 3 -31.24 33.03 16.58
CA SER A 3 -31.83 31.83 15.95
C SER A 3 -31.03 30.62 16.42
N SER A 4 -31.69 29.73 17.15
CA SER A 4 -31.15 28.44 17.56
C SER A 4 -31.09 27.50 16.35
N THR A 5 -29.88 27.16 15.93
CA THR A 5 -29.66 26.05 15.01
C THR A 5 -29.87 24.72 15.75
N SER A 6 -30.91 24.00 15.41
CA SER A 6 -31.24 22.69 15.96
C SER A 6 -30.27 21.65 15.40
N VAL A 7 -29.45 21.04 16.27
CA VAL A 7 -28.72 19.79 16.02
C VAL A 7 -29.74 18.67 15.79
N PRO A 8 -29.61 17.79 14.76
CA PRO A 8 -30.54 16.67 14.57
C PRO A 8 -30.38 15.66 15.71
N SER A 9 -31.39 15.64 16.58
CA SER A 9 -31.48 14.73 17.73
C SER A 9 -32.04 13.38 17.33
N HIS A 10 -31.23 12.48 16.82
CA HIS A 10 -31.65 11.07 16.60
C HIS A 10 -30.69 10.04 17.21
N ILE A 11 -29.94 10.39 18.25
CA ILE A 11 -29.35 9.38 19.13
C ILE A 11 -30.21 9.33 20.39
N VAL A 12 -31.21 8.47 20.39
CA VAL A 12 -31.99 8.18 21.59
C VAL A 12 -31.18 7.21 22.43
N PHE A 13 -30.53 7.73 23.47
CA PHE A 13 -30.03 6.89 24.56
C PHE A 13 -31.21 6.43 25.39
N TYR A 14 -31.55 5.14 25.31
CA TYR A 14 -32.54 4.56 26.20
C TYR A 14 -31.98 4.48 27.62
N PRO A 15 -32.77 4.80 28.67
CA PRO A 15 -32.34 4.57 30.06
C PRO A 15 -31.96 3.08 30.25
N MET A 16 -30.92 2.81 31.04
CA MET A 16 -30.40 1.45 31.27
C MET A 16 -31.45 0.44 31.81
N ASP A 17 -32.52 0.91 32.36
CA ASP A 17 -33.55 0.10 33.03
C ASP A 17 -34.54 -0.59 32.06
N THR A 18 -34.49 -0.30 30.76
CA THR A 18 -35.41 -0.85 29.76
C THR A 18 -34.79 -1.92 28.88
N ILE A 19 -33.53 -2.31 29.09
CA ILE A 19 -32.89 -3.37 28.33
C ILE A 19 -33.38 -4.73 28.86
N SER A 20 -34.37 -5.31 28.20
CA SER A 20 -34.75 -6.71 28.40
C SER A 20 -33.52 -7.62 28.16
N ARG A 21 -33.01 -8.25 29.23
CA ARG A 21 -31.80 -9.07 29.22
C ARG A 21 -31.89 -10.38 28.41
N ASN A 22 -33.01 -10.67 27.74
CA ASN A 22 -33.29 -11.98 27.13
C ASN A 22 -33.45 -12.00 25.62
N THR A 23 -33.28 -10.88 24.89
CA THR A 23 -33.31 -10.90 23.43
C THR A 23 -31.88 -10.91 22.90
N LYS A 24 -31.53 -11.90 22.04
CA LYS A 24 -30.28 -11.88 21.28
C LYS A 24 -30.20 -10.56 20.49
N PRO A 25 -29.06 -9.88 20.50
CA PRO A 25 -28.92 -8.64 19.72
C PRO A 25 -29.09 -8.94 18.23
N ASP A 26 -29.80 -8.05 17.52
CA ASP A 26 -29.81 -8.09 16.05
C ASP A 26 -28.43 -7.61 15.56
N LEU A 27 -27.60 -8.55 15.14
CA LEU A 27 -26.23 -8.23 14.66
C LEU A 27 -26.24 -7.37 13.38
N ASN A 28 -27.30 -7.40 12.57
CA ASN A 28 -27.41 -6.53 11.40
C ASN A 28 -27.51 -5.05 11.79
N SER A 29 -27.97 -4.75 13.02
CA SER A 29 -27.97 -3.38 13.54
C SER A 29 -26.56 -2.80 13.68
N VAL A 30 -25.54 -3.65 13.89
CA VAL A 30 -24.13 -3.23 13.97
C VAL A 30 -23.67 -2.71 12.62
N ARG A 31 -23.85 -3.48 11.55
CA ARG A 31 -23.49 -3.04 10.19
C ARG A 31 -24.23 -1.76 9.81
N ARG A 32 -25.55 -1.70 9.98
CA ARG A 32 -26.34 -0.50 9.65
C ARG A 32 -25.84 0.76 10.37
N ARG A 33 -25.45 0.63 11.64
CA ARG A 33 -24.88 1.75 12.39
C ARG A 33 -23.51 2.18 11.84
N LEU A 34 -22.69 1.26 11.33
CA LEU A 34 -21.41 1.58 10.68
C LEU A 34 -21.64 2.28 9.33
N GLU A 35 -22.58 1.77 8.53
CA GLU A 35 -22.97 2.38 7.26
C GLU A 35 -23.54 3.81 7.46
N LEU A 36 -24.37 4.01 8.49
CA LEU A 36 -24.88 5.35 8.85
C LEU A 36 -23.77 6.33 9.26
N ARG A 37 -22.65 5.85 9.84
CA ARG A 37 -21.50 6.72 10.10
C ARG A 37 -20.82 7.18 8.82
N GLU A 38 -20.84 6.38 7.77
CA GLU A 38 -20.31 6.77 6.48
C GLU A 38 -21.13 7.89 5.81
N GLU A 39 -22.38 8.11 6.21
CA GLU A 39 -23.21 9.23 5.72
C GLU A 39 -22.67 10.59 6.18
N SER A 40 -21.92 10.62 7.30
CA SER A 40 -21.29 11.84 7.81
C SER A 40 -19.89 12.10 7.23
N LEU A 41 -19.39 11.22 6.38
CA LEU A 41 -18.15 11.44 5.64
C LEU A 41 -18.32 12.54 4.59
N SER A 42 -17.20 13.01 4.07
CA SER A 42 -17.16 13.94 2.94
C SER A 42 -18.13 13.51 1.82
N PRO A 43 -18.77 14.44 1.12
CA PRO A 43 -19.59 14.11 -0.06
C PRO A 43 -18.78 13.46 -1.20
N PHE A 44 -17.43 13.56 -1.15
CA PHE A 44 -16.51 12.96 -2.11
C PHE A 44 -15.93 11.62 -1.65
N ALA A 45 -16.25 11.19 -0.42
CA ALA A 45 -15.79 9.91 0.11
C ALA A 45 -16.48 8.72 -0.54
N SER A 46 -15.73 7.66 -0.79
CA SER A 46 -16.30 6.36 -1.19
C SER A 46 -17.09 5.75 -0.03
N LYS A 47 -18.31 5.27 -0.30
CA LYS A 47 -19.16 4.64 0.71
C LYS A 47 -19.25 3.14 0.47
N SER A 48 -19.18 2.37 1.54
CA SER A 48 -19.20 0.90 1.45
C SER A 48 -20.49 0.34 0.88
N VAL A 49 -21.61 1.04 1.07
CA VAL A 49 -22.93 0.65 0.52
C VAL A 49 -22.96 0.69 -1.00
N ASP A 50 -22.15 1.52 -1.64
CA ASP A 50 -22.06 1.67 -3.09
C ASP A 50 -21.04 0.72 -3.72
N SER A 51 -20.37 -0.10 -2.91
CA SER A 51 -19.31 -0.98 -3.38
C SER A 51 -19.87 -2.23 -4.08
N VAL A 52 -19.16 -2.68 -5.13
CA VAL A 52 -19.52 -3.84 -5.94
C VAL A 52 -18.44 -4.90 -5.85
N ARG A 53 -18.86 -6.17 -5.84
CA ARG A 53 -17.99 -7.37 -5.93
C ARG A 53 -18.27 -8.13 -7.21
N ALA A 54 -17.22 -8.76 -7.76
CA ALA A 54 -17.34 -9.60 -8.95
C ALA A 54 -18.31 -10.78 -8.73
N ILE A 55 -18.32 -11.37 -7.53
CA ILE A 55 -19.23 -12.43 -7.12
C ILE A 55 -20.14 -11.86 -6.03
N PRO A 56 -21.46 -11.72 -6.26
CA PRO A 56 -22.38 -11.27 -5.24
C PRO A 56 -22.35 -12.17 -3.99
N GLU A 57 -22.37 -11.56 -2.83
CA GLU A 57 -22.38 -12.25 -1.53
C GLU A 57 -23.32 -11.55 -0.57
N ASP A 58 -23.88 -12.31 0.38
CA ASP A 58 -24.66 -11.71 1.46
C ASP A 58 -23.78 -10.77 2.29
N PRO A 59 -24.29 -9.60 2.65
CA PRO A 59 -23.56 -8.65 3.47
C PRO A 59 -23.28 -9.20 4.87
N ALA A 60 -22.13 -8.86 5.43
CA ALA A 60 -21.80 -9.26 6.80
C ALA A 60 -22.72 -8.55 7.81
N SER A 61 -23.06 -9.24 8.91
CA SER A 61 -23.93 -8.64 9.93
C SER A 61 -23.27 -7.55 10.77
N THR A 62 -21.94 -7.59 10.93
CA THR A 62 -21.20 -6.75 11.89
C THR A 62 -20.13 -5.86 11.26
N ARG A 63 -19.97 -5.85 9.94
CA ARG A 63 -18.91 -5.15 9.22
C ARG A 63 -19.43 -4.52 7.94
N THR A 64 -18.87 -3.36 7.56
CA THR A 64 -19.05 -2.79 6.22
C THR A 64 -18.30 -3.61 5.18
N GLU A 65 -18.53 -3.36 3.89
CA GLU A 65 -17.87 -4.10 2.82
C GLU A 65 -16.36 -3.82 2.77
N PHE A 66 -15.92 -2.57 3.05
CA PHE A 66 -14.49 -2.25 3.11
C PHE A 66 -13.79 -2.90 4.32
N GLN A 67 -14.47 -3.00 5.47
CA GLN A 67 -13.95 -3.75 6.61
C GLN A 67 -13.79 -5.24 6.30
N ARG A 68 -14.75 -5.84 5.56
CA ARG A 68 -14.60 -7.22 5.07
C ARG A 68 -13.39 -7.39 4.16
N ASP A 69 -13.13 -6.42 3.29
CA ASP A 69 -12.00 -6.48 2.38
C ASP A 69 -10.68 -6.38 3.11
N ARG A 70 -10.55 -5.47 4.07
CA ARG A 70 -9.39 -5.41 4.96
C ARG A 70 -9.12 -6.76 5.62
N ASP A 71 -10.14 -7.37 6.21
CA ASP A 71 -9.99 -8.68 6.87
C ASP A 71 -9.57 -9.76 5.85
N ARG A 72 -10.10 -9.73 4.62
CA ARG A 72 -9.74 -10.65 3.55
C ARG A 72 -8.30 -10.49 3.08
N VAL A 73 -7.77 -9.28 3.11
CA VAL A 73 -6.40 -8.96 2.71
C VAL A 73 -5.38 -9.49 3.71
N ILE A 74 -5.64 -9.44 5.01
CA ILE A 74 -4.66 -9.83 6.05
C ILE A 74 -4.55 -11.34 6.30
N HIS A 75 -5.53 -12.15 5.88
CA HIS A 75 -5.55 -13.59 6.18
C HIS A 75 -4.76 -14.48 5.20
N PRO A 76 -4.58 -14.14 3.90
CA PRO A 76 -3.88 -14.96 2.92
C PRO A 76 -2.40 -15.20 3.24
N ASN A 77 -1.87 -16.23 2.60
CA ASN A 77 -0.44 -16.54 2.71
C ASN A 77 0.44 -15.46 2.07
N SER A 78 -0.04 -14.79 1.02
CA SER A 78 0.67 -13.66 0.39
C SER A 78 0.94 -12.55 1.40
N PHE A 79 -0.03 -12.17 2.24
CA PHE A 79 0.17 -11.17 3.28
C PHE A 79 1.20 -11.63 4.34
N ARG A 80 1.12 -12.87 4.80
CA ARG A 80 2.07 -13.43 5.78
C ARG A 80 3.50 -13.47 5.25
N ARG A 81 3.68 -13.69 3.93
CA ARG A 81 4.99 -13.71 3.29
C ARG A 81 5.68 -12.36 3.27
N LEU A 82 4.94 -11.24 3.35
CA LEU A 82 5.50 -9.89 3.43
C LEU A 82 6.47 -9.72 4.59
N LYS A 83 6.27 -10.46 5.69
CA LYS A 83 7.19 -10.48 6.85
C LYS A 83 8.63 -10.86 6.47
N HIS A 84 8.78 -11.69 5.44
CA HIS A 84 10.05 -12.26 5.03
C HIS A 84 10.46 -11.82 3.61
N LYS A 85 9.97 -10.66 3.17
CA LYS A 85 10.40 -9.97 1.95
C LYS A 85 11.05 -8.66 2.33
N SER A 86 12.24 -8.43 1.83
CA SER A 86 12.99 -7.18 2.05
C SER A 86 12.27 -6.00 1.43
N GLN A 87 12.45 -4.83 2.06
CA GLN A 87 11.97 -3.56 1.48
C GLN A 87 13.02 -3.01 0.52
N VAL A 88 14.18 -2.61 1.01
CA VAL A 88 15.29 -2.05 0.21
C VAL A 88 16.57 -2.85 0.35
N PHE A 89 17.04 -3.07 1.58
CA PHE A 89 18.24 -3.87 1.81
C PHE A 89 17.99 -5.33 1.46
N VAL A 90 18.87 -5.91 0.65
CA VAL A 90 18.73 -7.29 0.19
C VAL A 90 19.01 -8.27 1.33
N ALA A 91 17.97 -8.93 1.84
CA ALA A 91 18.05 -9.90 2.92
C ALA A 91 19.02 -9.46 4.05
N PRO A 92 18.77 -8.31 4.70
CA PRO A 92 19.70 -7.74 5.67
C PRO A 92 19.87 -8.65 6.90
N GLN A 93 21.03 -8.56 7.54
CA GLN A 93 21.23 -9.17 8.85
C GLN A 93 20.74 -8.21 9.94
N GLY A 94 19.91 -8.71 10.85
CA GLY A 94 19.38 -7.96 12.00
C GLY A 94 17.88 -7.67 11.90
N ASP A 95 17.31 -7.42 13.07
CA ASP A 95 15.85 -7.32 13.26
C ASP A 95 15.34 -5.87 13.11
N HIS A 96 16.21 -4.94 12.76
CA HIS A 96 15.92 -3.50 12.78
C HIS A 96 15.50 -2.92 11.41
N PHE A 97 15.67 -3.70 10.34
CA PHE A 97 15.36 -3.24 8.99
C PHE A 97 13.88 -3.39 8.66
N THR A 98 13.37 -2.45 7.91
CA THR A 98 11.99 -2.46 7.42
C THR A 98 11.75 -3.65 6.51
N THR A 99 10.71 -4.43 6.80
CA THR A 99 10.18 -5.47 5.92
C THR A 99 8.96 -4.95 5.17
N ARG A 100 8.54 -5.65 4.11
CA ARG A 100 7.32 -5.26 3.41
C ARG A 100 6.08 -5.30 4.29
N LEU A 101 6.03 -6.16 5.30
CA LEU A 101 4.92 -6.17 6.25
C LEU A 101 4.87 -4.88 7.07
N THR A 102 6.01 -4.41 7.59
CA THR A 102 6.04 -3.16 8.34
C THR A 102 5.73 -1.96 7.46
N HIS A 103 6.22 -1.95 6.21
CA HIS A 103 5.90 -0.94 5.22
C HIS A 103 4.39 -0.81 4.95
N VAL A 104 3.69 -1.90 4.62
CA VAL A 104 2.24 -1.81 4.33
C VAL A 104 1.43 -1.36 5.54
N ILE A 105 1.87 -1.68 6.76
CA ILE A 105 1.26 -1.20 8.00
C ILE A 105 1.47 0.31 8.15
N GLU A 106 2.67 0.83 7.89
CA GLU A 106 2.97 2.26 7.93
C GLU A 106 2.20 3.04 6.87
N VAL A 107 2.13 2.52 5.63
CA VAL A 107 1.31 3.12 4.56
C VAL A 107 -0.16 3.21 4.98
N ALA A 108 -0.71 2.12 5.54
CA ALA A 108 -2.09 2.11 6.03
C ALA A 108 -2.28 3.11 7.20
N GLN A 109 -1.33 3.22 8.12
CA GLN A 109 -1.39 4.16 9.25
C GLN A 109 -1.34 5.61 8.78
N VAL A 110 -0.37 5.97 7.92
CA VAL A 110 -0.25 7.33 7.35
C VAL A 110 -1.50 7.68 6.55
N GLY A 111 -1.93 6.76 5.68
CA GLY A 111 -3.12 6.98 4.86
C GLY A 111 -4.39 7.18 5.69
N ARG A 112 -4.60 6.40 6.73
CA ARG A 112 -5.74 6.57 7.64
C ARG A 112 -5.70 7.90 8.39
N SER A 113 -4.51 8.38 8.76
CA SER A 113 -4.38 9.69 9.40
C SER A 113 -4.79 10.83 8.46
N ILE A 114 -4.41 10.76 7.18
CA ILE A 114 -4.83 11.70 6.15
C ILE A 114 -6.34 11.57 5.89
N ALA A 115 -6.86 10.34 5.72
CA ALA A 115 -8.28 10.11 5.47
C ALA A 115 -9.16 10.66 6.59
N ARG A 116 -8.75 10.45 7.85
CA ARG A 116 -9.44 11.00 9.03
C ARG A 116 -9.43 12.52 9.04
N GLY A 117 -8.28 13.14 8.72
CA GLY A 117 -8.15 14.60 8.65
C GLY A 117 -9.02 15.22 7.57
N LEU A 118 -9.28 14.48 6.48
CA LEU A 118 -10.09 14.91 5.34
C LEU A 118 -11.55 14.38 5.37
N ASN A 119 -11.95 13.72 6.46
CA ASN A 119 -13.27 13.10 6.60
C ASN A 119 -13.61 12.11 5.48
N LEU A 120 -12.61 11.34 5.00
CA LEU A 120 -12.73 10.30 3.97
C LEU A 120 -12.80 8.89 4.60
N ASN A 121 -13.02 7.85 3.79
CA ASN A 121 -13.22 6.50 4.27
C ASN A 121 -11.92 5.80 4.68
N GLU A 122 -11.66 5.76 6.00
CA GLU A 122 -10.46 5.12 6.57
C GLU A 122 -10.39 3.61 6.31
N ASP A 123 -11.54 2.91 6.30
CA ASP A 123 -11.58 1.45 6.10
C ASP A 123 -11.16 1.08 4.67
N LEU A 124 -11.55 1.89 3.67
CA LEU A 124 -11.11 1.72 2.30
C LEU A 124 -9.61 1.98 2.14
N VAL A 125 -9.11 3.07 2.72
CA VAL A 125 -7.66 3.39 2.72
C VAL A 125 -6.86 2.27 3.37
N GLU A 126 -7.31 1.74 4.50
CA GLU A 126 -6.64 0.64 5.20
C GLU A 126 -6.62 -0.64 4.35
N ALA A 127 -7.74 -1.01 3.73
CA ALA A 127 -7.82 -2.20 2.88
C ALA A 127 -6.89 -2.12 1.67
N ILE A 128 -6.83 -0.96 1.00
CA ILE A 128 -5.91 -0.73 -0.13
C ILE A 128 -4.46 -0.73 0.37
N GLY A 129 -4.17 0.03 1.45
CA GLY A 129 -2.82 0.18 2.00
C GLY A 129 -2.20 -1.15 2.44
N LEU A 130 -2.98 -2.04 3.07
CA LEU A 130 -2.51 -3.38 3.44
C LEU A 130 -2.35 -4.31 2.22
N GLY A 131 -3.10 -4.09 1.15
CA GLY A 131 -3.13 -4.97 -0.02
C GLY A 131 -2.21 -4.59 -1.17
N HIS A 132 -1.70 -3.35 -1.20
CA HIS A 132 -1.05 -2.81 -2.40
C HIS A 132 0.20 -3.60 -2.83
N ASP A 133 1.01 -4.07 -1.88
CA ASP A 133 2.32 -4.71 -2.10
C ASP A 133 2.32 -6.24 -2.03
N LEU A 134 1.15 -6.90 -1.97
CA LEU A 134 1.03 -8.37 -1.89
C LEU A 134 1.78 -9.09 -3.01
N GLY A 135 1.81 -8.49 -4.19
CA GLY A 135 2.41 -9.03 -5.41
C GLY A 135 3.89 -8.73 -5.61
N HIS A 136 4.59 -8.24 -4.62
CA HIS A 136 6.02 -7.99 -4.74
C HIS A 136 6.84 -9.26 -4.80
N THR A 137 7.91 -9.23 -5.59
CA THR A 137 8.86 -10.32 -5.77
C THR A 137 9.79 -10.49 -4.54
N PRO A 138 10.48 -11.62 -4.36
CA PRO A 138 11.64 -11.67 -3.49
C PRO A 138 12.66 -10.61 -3.92
N PHE A 139 13.37 -10.04 -2.96
CA PHE A 139 14.34 -8.96 -3.13
C PHE A 139 13.77 -7.67 -3.75
N GLY A 140 12.49 -7.43 -3.58
CA GLY A 140 11.80 -6.19 -3.92
C GLY A 140 11.93 -5.77 -5.38
N HIS A 141 12.27 -4.52 -5.64
CA HIS A 141 12.37 -3.97 -7.00
C HIS A 141 13.47 -4.62 -7.86
N ILE A 142 14.50 -5.22 -7.23
CA ILE A 142 15.54 -5.97 -7.97
C ILE A 142 14.89 -7.18 -8.65
N GLY A 143 14.13 -7.98 -7.90
CA GLY A 143 13.43 -9.14 -8.47
C GLY A 143 12.37 -8.74 -9.48
N GLU A 144 11.65 -7.65 -9.23
CA GLU A 144 10.66 -7.09 -10.17
C GLU A 144 11.29 -6.71 -11.50
N SER A 145 12.43 -6.01 -11.48
CA SER A 145 13.17 -5.63 -12.69
C SER A 145 13.59 -6.84 -13.51
N VAL A 146 14.07 -7.89 -12.85
CA VAL A 146 14.46 -9.14 -13.52
C VAL A 146 13.26 -9.82 -14.17
N LEU A 147 12.16 -10.02 -13.43
CA LEU A 147 10.95 -10.63 -13.99
C LEU A 147 10.33 -9.78 -15.10
N ASN A 148 10.39 -8.45 -15.00
CA ASN A 148 9.91 -7.55 -16.05
C ASN A 148 10.68 -7.70 -17.36
N GLN A 149 11.99 -7.97 -17.30
CA GLN A 149 12.82 -8.21 -18.47
C GLN A 149 12.66 -9.62 -19.07
N MET A 150 12.38 -10.60 -18.23
CA MET A 150 12.35 -12.01 -18.64
C MET A 150 10.97 -12.51 -19.06
N LEU A 151 9.90 -11.95 -18.53
CA LEU A 151 8.52 -12.34 -18.86
C LEU A 151 8.07 -11.60 -20.13
N SER A 152 7.58 -12.33 -21.12
CA SER A 152 7.20 -11.78 -22.43
C SER A 152 6.16 -10.65 -22.37
N GLY A 153 5.24 -10.71 -21.39
CA GLY A 153 4.24 -9.67 -21.14
C GLY A 153 4.68 -8.58 -20.14
N GLY A 154 5.94 -8.62 -19.70
CA GLY A 154 6.46 -7.81 -18.61
C GLY A 154 5.87 -8.17 -17.23
N PHE A 155 6.48 -7.64 -16.18
CA PHE A 155 6.04 -7.86 -14.81
C PHE A 155 5.94 -6.52 -14.07
N HIS A 156 4.88 -6.35 -13.29
CA HIS A 156 4.71 -5.21 -12.41
C HIS A 156 4.00 -5.65 -11.12
N HIS A 157 4.56 -5.31 -9.96
CA HIS A 157 4.05 -5.79 -8.65
C HIS A 157 2.59 -5.42 -8.43
N SER A 158 2.13 -4.22 -8.81
CA SER A 158 0.73 -3.81 -8.61
C SER A 158 -0.24 -4.66 -9.43
N ARG A 159 0.11 -4.98 -10.68
CA ARG A 159 -0.69 -5.89 -11.53
C ARG A 159 -0.69 -7.31 -10.95
N HIS A 160 0.44 -7.72 -10.39
CA HIS A 160 0.55 -9.02 -9.75
C HIS A 160 -0.19 -9.07 -8.40
N SER A 161 -0.24 -7.96 -7.63
CA SER A 161 -1.09 -7.84 -6.44
C SER A 161 -2.57 -8.05 -6.80
N VAL A 162 -3.05 -7.40 -7.86
CA VAL A 162 -4.41 -7.64 -8.37
C VAL A 162 -4.60 -9.10 -8.77
N ARG A 163 -3.65 -9.69 -9.51
CA ARG A 163 -3.72 -11.10 -9.91
C ARG A 163 -3.80 -12.05 -8.71
N LEU A 164 -3.04 -11.79 -7.66
CA LEU A 164 -3.11 -12.56 -6.41
C LEU A 164 -4.52 -12.50 -5.80
N VAL A 165 -5.05 -11.30 -5.58
CA VAL A 165 -6.32 -11.13 -4.88
C VAL A 165 -7.55 -11.51 -5.72
N THR A 166 -7.43 -11.51 -7.06
CA THR A 166 -8.56 -11.87 -7.94
C THR A 166 -8.52 -13.32 -8.44
N LEU A 167 -7.34 -13.96 -8.48
CA LEU A 167 -7.19 -15.28 -9.11
C LEU A 167 -6.42 -16.27 -8.26
N LEU A 168 -5.20 -15.94 -7.78
CA LEU A 168 -4.29 -16.97 -7.29
C LEU A 168 -4.59 -17.42 -5.85
N GLU A 169 -5.11 -16.53 -5.00
CA GLU A 169 -5.46 -16.88 -3.63
C GLU A 169 -6.69 -17.80 -3.56
N LYS A 170 -6.83 -18.53 -2.47
CA LYS A 170 -7.92 -19.47 -2.21
C LYS A 170 -8.17 -20.48 -3.33
N ASP A 171 -7.08 -21.06 -3.85
CA ASP A 171 -7.12 -22.12 -4.85
C ASP A 171 -7.84 -21.71 -6.14
N GLY A 172 -7.63 -20.49 -6.59
CA GLY A 172 -8.17 -19.96 -7.85
C GLY A 172 -9.49 -19.20 -7.72
N ARG A 173 -10.02 -19.07 -6.49
CA ARG A 173 -11.27 -18.31 -6.25
C ARG A 173 -11.05 -16.82 -6.04
N GLY A 174 -9.80 -16.42 -5.72
CA GLY A 174 -9.48 -15.07 -5.30
C GLY A 174 -10.09 -14.69 -3.95
N LEU A 175 -9.95 -13.44 -3.58
CA LEU A 175 -10.47 -12.90 -2.33
C LEU A 175 -11.87 -12.30 -2.47
N ASN A 176 -12.36 -12.10 -3.69
CA ASN A 176 -13.60 -11.42 -4.00
C ASN A 176 -13.71 -10.05 -3.30
N LEU A 177 -12.66 -9.22 -3.47
CA LEU A 177 -12.64 -7.85 -2.94
C LEU A 177 -13.57 -6.94 -3.75
N THR A 178 -13.96 -5.82 -3.18
CA THR A 178 -14.71 -4.78 -3.89
C THR A 178 -13.87 -4.15 -4.99
N GLU A 179 -14.53 -3.63 -6.03
CA GLU A 179 -13.86 -2.95 -7.15
C GLU A 179 -13.03 -1.75 -6.67
N HIS A 180 -13.50 -1.02 -5.65
CA HIS A 180 -12.78 0.10 -5.05
C HIS A 180 -11.40 -0.32 -4.51
N VAL A 181 -11.34 -1.43 -3.78
CA VAL A 181 -10.07 -1.95 -3.23
C VAL A 181 -9.16 -2.48 -4.36
N ILE A 182 -9.72 -3.21 -5.33
CA ILE A 182 -8.95 -3.73 -6.47
C ILE A 182 -8.36 -2.58 -7.30
N ASP A 183 -9.14 -1.53 -7.55
CA ASP A 183 -8.70 -0.37 -8.31
C ASP A 183 -7.60 0.41 -7.57
N GLY A 184 -7.76 0.63 -6.28
CA GLY A 184 -6.72 1.23 -5.44
C GLY A 184 -5.42 0.42 -5.45
N ILE A 185 -5.48 -0.91 -5.31
CA ILE A 185 -4.31 -1.80 -5.40
C ILE A 185 -3.66 -1.71 -6.78
N ARG A 186 -4.45 -1.68 -7.87
CA ARG A 186 -3.94 -1.60 -9.25
C ARG A 186 -3.16 -0.33 -9.51
N ASN A 187 -3.64 0.80 -9.00
CA ASN A 187 -3.19 2.13 -9.38
C ASN A 187 -2.33 2.84 -8.33
N HIS A 188 -1.92 2.15 -7.24
CA HIS A 188 -1.08 2.77 -6.22
C HIS A 188 0.31 3.15 -6.73
N SER A 189 0.88 2.35 -7.62
CA SER A 189 2.22 2.56 -8.15
C SER A 189 2.29 3.75 -9.10
N LYS A 190 3.44 4.40 -9.15
CA LYS A 190 3.67 5.68 -9.82
C LYS A 190 4.68 5.52 -10.96
N PRO A 191 4.46 6.12 -12.13
CA PRO A 191 5.51 6.28 -13.13
C PRO A 191 6.69 7.08 -12.55
N GLU A 192 7.88 6.79 -13.04
CA GLU A 192 9.05 7.61 -12.72
C GLU A 192 8.80 9.08 -13.11
N GLY A 193 9.11 10.00 -12.20
CA GLY A 193 9.10 11.44 -12.42
C GLY A 193 7.82 12.20 -12.10
N GLN A 194 6.62 11.61 -12.17
CA GLN A 194 5.36 12.31 -11.87
C GLN A 194 4.72 11.80 -10.58
N PHE A 195 5.23 12.27 -9.47
CA PHE A 195 4.77 11.87 -8.15
C PHE A 195 3.35 12.38 -7.83
N LEU A 196 3.09 13.64 -8.17
CA LEU A 196 1.85 14.34 -7.86
C LEU A 196 1.44 15.17 -9.08
N SER A 197 0.61 14.63 -9.95
CA SER A 197 -0.07 15.42 -10.94
C SER A 197 -1.55 15.07 -10.95
N ARG A 198 -2.40 16.09 -11.11
CA ARG A 198 -3.86 15.91 -11.18
C ARG A 198 -4.25 14.89 -12.26
N SER A 199 -3.64 14.99 -13.44
CA SER A 199 -3.90 14.09 -14.58
C SER A 199 -3.56 12.62 -14.28
N ALA A 200 -2.64 12.34 -13.36
CA ALA A 200 -2.28 10.97 -12.98
C ALA A 200 -3.26 10.33 -12.00
N VAL A 201 -4.15 11.12 -11.39
CA VAL A 201 -5.05 10.66 -10.31
C VAL A 201 -6.52 11.00 -10.54
N GLU A 202 -6.87 11.71 -11.60
CA GLU A 202 -8.24 12.22 -11.87
C GLU A 202 -9.33 11.14 -11.92
N ASN A 203 -8.94 9.90 -12.27
CA ASN A 203 -9.87 8.76 -12.36
C ASN A 203 -9.85 7.87 -11.09
N LEU A 204 -9.10 8.24 -10.06
CA LEU A 204 -9.01 7.48 -8.81
C LEU A 204 -9.93 8.07 -7.76
N SER A 205 -10.47 7.21 -6.88
CA SER A 205 -11.12 7.69 -5.66
C SER A 205 -10.12 8.47 -4.79
N LEU A 206 -10.60 9.38 -3.95
CA LEU A 206 -9.73 10.14 -3.05
C LEU A 206 -8.95 9.22 -2.10
N GLU A 207 -9.56 8.12 -1.67
CA GLU A 207 -8.93 7.11 -0.83
C GLU A 207 -7.78 6.39 -1.56
N ALA A 208 -7.94 6.06 -2.83
CA ALA A 208 -6.86 5.48 -3.66
C ALA A 208 -5.73 6.49 -3.88
N GLN A 209 -6.05 7.77 -4.06
CA GLN A 209 -5.06 8.84 -4.13
C GLN A 209 -4.28 8.99 -2.82
N ILE A 210 -4.97 8.88 -1.67
CA ILE A 210 -4.31 8.89 -0.35
C ILE A 210 -3.31 7.73 -0.25
N VAL A 211 -3.68 6.50 -0.59
CA VAL A 211 -2.74 5.38 -0.52
C VAL A 211 -1.53 5.61 -1.42
N ARG A 212 -1.76 6.12 -2.62
CA ARG A 212 -0.68 6.44 -3.57
C ARG A 212 0.32 7.46 -3.02
N ILE A 213 -0.15 8.48 -2.31
CA ILE A 213 0.72 9.48 -1.68
C ILE A 213 1.38 8.90 -0.43
N SER A 214 0.63 8.16 0.40
CA SER A 214 1.10 7.56 1.65
C SER A 214 2.19 6.53 1.42
N ASP A 215 2.09 5.70 0.38
CA ASP A 215 3.12 4.78 -0.03
C ASP A 215 4.45 5.49 -0.31
N ALA A 216 4.42 6.58 -1.09
CA ALA A 216 5.63 7.34 -1.38
C ALA A 216 6.23 8.02 -0.15
N LEU A 217 5.41 8.43 0.80
CA LEU A 217 5.84 9.14 2.01
C LEU A 217 6.36 8.19 3.07
N ALA A 218 5.68 7.07 3.31
CA ALA A 218 6.16 6.01 4.19
C ALA A 218 7.52 5.51 3.70
N TYR A 219 7.63 5.22 2.39
CA TYR A 219 8.87 4.83 1.74
C TYR A 219 10.02 5.80 2.02
N LEU A 220 9.84 7.11 1.81
CA LEU A 220 10.88 8.08 2.12
C LEU A 220 11.19 8.14 3.63
N ALA A 221 10.20 8.05 4.50
CA ALA A 221 10.39 8.21 5.93
C ALA A 221 11.17 7.05 6.56
N HIS A 222 10.76 5.80 6.29
CA HIS A 222 11.44 4.63 6.87
C HIS A 222 12.75 4.29 6.15
N ASP A 223 12.86 4.53 4.82
CA ASP A 223 14.11 4.24 4.11
C ASP A 223 15.23 5.19 4.51
N ILE A 224 14.93 6.47 4.78
CA ILE A 224 15.89 7.38 5.39
C ILE A 224 16.34 6.86 6.77
N LEU A 225 15.38 6.36 7.58
CA LEU A 225 15.70 5.82 8.89
C LEU A 225 16.61 4.59 8.80
N ASP A 226 16.31 3.67 7.88
CA ASP A 226 17.11 2.47 7.63
C ASP A 226 18.52 2.82 7.07
N ALA A 227 18.59 3.79 6.16
CA ALA A 227 19.85 4.27 5.59
C ALA A 227 20.76 4.93 6.65
N LEU A 228 20.17 5.71 7.58
CA LEU A 228 20.87 6.31 8.70
C LEU A 228 21.32 5.25 9.73
N ARG A 229 20.47 4.27 10.07
CA ARG A 229 20.81 3.20 11.03
C ARG A 229 21.89 2.25 10.53
N SER A 230 21.98 2.08 9.24
CA SER A 230 22.99 1.24 8.59
C SER A 230 24.32 1.97 8.33
N ASP A 231 24.43 3.24 8.72
CA ASP A 231 25.55 4.11 8.37
C ASP A 231 25.82 4.23 6.85
N PHE A 232 24.78 3.91 6.04
CA PHE A 232 24.88 4.02 4.58
C PHE A 232 24.90 5.47 4.11
N ILE A 233 24.12 6.32 4.79
CA ILE A 233 24.14 7.78 4.71
C ILE A 233 24.18 8.36 6.13
N LYS A 234 24.63 9.60 6.27
CA LYS A 234 24.57 10.37 7.51
C LYS A 234 23.53 11.47 7.40
N LEU A 235 23.08 11.99 8.54
CA LEU A 235 22.10 13.08 8.58
C LEU A 235 22.58 14.32 7.81
N GLU A 236 23.89 14.60 7.86
CA GLU A 236 24.57 15.70 7.18
C GLU A 236 24.61 15.55 5.64
N ASP A 237 24.42 14.32 5.13
CA ASP A 237 24.35 14.05 3.69
C ASP A 237 22.99 14.42 3.10
N LEU A 238 21.94 14.44 3.93
CA LEU A 238 20.58 14.78 3.47
C LEU A 238 20.53 16.22 2.96
N PRO A 239 19.71 16.51 1.93
CA PRO A 239 19.50 17.87 1.47
C PRO A 239 19.04 18.78 2.61
N LYS A 240 19.76 19.86 2.90
CA LYS A 240 19.49 20.78 4.02
C LYS A 240 18.04 21.27 4.02
N LYS A 241 17.52 21.66 2.85
CA LYS A 241 16.12 22.08 2.70
C LYS A 241 15.12 21.01 3.11
N ALA A 242 15.42 19.73 2.85
CA ALA A 242 14.57 18.63 3.28
C ALA A 242 14.60 18.45 4.80
N VAL A 243 15.77 18.56 5.43
CA VAL A 243 15.89 18.47 6.89
C VAL A 243 15.21 19.66 7.57
N GLU A 244 15.37 20.89 7.06
CA GLU A 244 14.72 22.11 7.56
C GLU A 244 13.18 22.03 7.46
N ALA A 245 12.66 21.54 6.32
CA ALA A 245 11.22 21.47 6.08
C ALA A 245 10.52 20.27 6.75
N LEU A 246 11.15 19.12 6.75
CA LEU A 246 10.55 17.86 7.22
C LEU A 246 10.97 17.48 8.65
N GLY A 247 12.05 18.08 9.16
CA GLY A 247 12.63 17.75 10.47
C GLY A 247 13.65 16.59 10.41
N GLU A 248 14.42 16.48 11.50
CA GLU A 248 15.50 15.50 11.62
C GLU A 248 15.01 14.10 11.98
N ARG A 249 13.91 14.00 12.76
CA ARG A 249 13.40 12.75 13.28
C ARG A 249 12.34 12.16 12.36
N HIS A 250 12.26 10.84 12.32
CA HIS A 250 11.24 10.11 11.57
C HIS A 250 9.81 10.60 11.86
N SER A 251 9.46 10.74 13.15
CA SER A 251 8.12 11.21 13.54
C SER A 251 7.80 12.62 13.06
N GLN A 252 8.79 13.51 13.04
CA GLN A 252 8.61 14.88 12.51
C GLN A 252 8.33 14.85 11.01
N ARG A 253 9.09 14.05 10.26
CA ARG A 253 8.89 13.91 8.80
C ARG A 253 7.48 13.42 8.48
N VAL A 254 7.03 12.39 9.19
CA VAL A 254 5.69 11.82 9.00
C VAL A 254 4.60 12.85 9.34
N ASP A 255 4.72 13.52 10.50
CA ASP A 255 3.74 14.51 10.97
C ASP A 255 3.65 15.72 10.04
N THR A 256 4.80 16.29 9.64
CA THR A 256 4.86 17.40 8.69
C THR A 256 4.15 17.10 7.37
N VAL A 257 4.37 15.89 6.87
CA VAL A 257 3.78 15.51 5.58
C VAL A 257 2.29 15.26 5.71
N ILE A 258 1.83 14.56 6.75
CA ILE A 258 0.39 14.33 6.99
C ILE A 258 -0.32 15.69 7.09
N SER A 259 0.19 16.60 7.92
CA SER A 259 -0.40 17.94 8.12
C SER A 259 -0.47 18.71 6.81
N ASN A 260 0.62 18.74 6.05
CA ASN A 260 0.66 19.46 4.77
C ASN A 260 -0.31 18.88 3.72
N VAL A 261 -0.44 17.55 3.64
CA VAL A 261 -1.39 16.91 2.73
C VAL A 261 -2.82 17.24 3.13
N VAL A 262 -3.15 17.20 4.42
CA VAL A 262 -4.48 17.53 4.93
C VAL A 262 -4.80 19.01 4.64
N GLU A 263 -3.92 19.93 5.00
CA GLU A 263 -4.08 21.36 4.75
C GLU A 263 -4.25 21.66 3.26
N SER A 264 -3.38 21.09 2.42
CA SER A 264 -3.40 21.33 0.97
C SER A 264 -4.59 20.71 0.25
N SER A 265 -5.23 19.72 0.84
CA SER A 265 -6.36 18.97 0.26
C SER A 265 -7.68 19.23 0.99
N TRP A 266 -7.79 20.33 1.74
CA TRP A 266 -8.96 20.61 2.59
C TRP A 266 -10.28 20.66 1.81
N ASP A 267 -10.25 21.08 0.56
CA ASP A 267 -11.40 21.02 -0.36
C ASP A 267 -11.98 19.61 -0.53
N CYS A 268 -11.21 18.56 -0.26
CA CYS A 268 -11.71 17.19 -0.26
C CYS A 268 -12.67 16.88 0.89
N THR A 269 -12.74 17.70 1.93
CA THR A 269 -13.71 17.55 3.03
C THR A 269 -15.14 17.90 2.60
N GLY A 270 -15.28 18.71 1.56
CA GLY A 270 -16.55 19.34 1.19
C GLY A 270 -16.99 20.47 2.12
N GLU A 271 -16.17 20.81 3.13
CA GLU A 271 -16.41 21.95 3.99
C GLU A 271 -16.03 23.24 3.24
N ILE A 272 -16.96 24.20 3.19
CA ILE A 272 -16.71 25.53 2.63
C ILE A 272 -16.33 26.42 3.80
N ASP A 273 -15.07 26.84 3.89
CA ASP A 273 -14.67 27.91 4.80
C ASP A 273 -15.34 29.23 4.37
N VAL A 274 -16.32 29.68 5.15
CA VAL A 274 -17.06 30.92 4.87
C VAL A 274 -16.27 32.16 5.31
N GLU A 275 -15.17 31.98 6.07
CA GLU A 275 -14.35 33.09 6.57
C GLU A 275 -12.90 32.96 6.07
N GLY A 276 -12.56 33.68 4.98
CA GLY A 276 -11.16 33.99 4.66
C GLY A 276 -10.57 33.53 3.34
N SER A 277 -11.32 32.94 2.43
CA SER A 277 -10.81 32.71 1.08
C SER A 277 -10.78 34.02 0.29
N ASP A 278 -9.59 34.52 0.01
CA ASP A 278 -9.37 35.69 -0.85
C ASP A 278 -9.65 35.38 -2.33
N GLY A 279 -10.63 34.62 -2.67
CA GLY A 279 -11.15 34.51 -4.03
C GLY A 279 -10.15 34.11 -5.14
N SER A 280 -8.91 33.75 -4.84
CA SER A 280 -7.88 33.47 -5.83
C SER A 280 -7.77 31.99 -6.26
N TYR A 281 -8.79 31.17 -5.97
CA TYR A 281 -8.83 29.78 -6.44
C TYR A 281 -9.44 29.72 -7.85
N GLU A 282 -8.67 30.09 -8.87
CA GLU A 282 -8.95 29.76 -10.29
C GLU A 282 -8.60 28.28 -10.56
N GLY A 283 -9.21 27.34 -9.87
CA GLY A 283 -9.17 25.93 -10.17
C GLY A 283 -10.54 25.50 -10.65
N ASP A 284 -10.59 24.81 -11.80
CA ASP A 284 -11.81 24.13 -12.26
C ASP A 284 -12.39 23.28 -11.13
N SER A 285 -13.45 23.82 -10.50
CA SER A 285 -14.03 23.37 -9.22
C SER A 285 -14.81 22.06 -9.30
N SER A 286 -14.64 21.26 -10.36
CA SER A 286 -15.50 20.11 -10.59
C SER A 286 -15.12 18.84 -9.81
N LYS A 287 -13.85 18.64 -9.41
CA LYS A 287 -13.43 17.47 -8.61
C LYS A 287 -12.21 17.79 -7.75
N PRO A 288 -12.30 17.70 -6.42
CA PRO A 288 -11.15 17.83 -5.52
C PRO A 288 -10.18 16.65 -5.71
N TRP A 289 -8.91 16.83 -5.31
CA TRP A 289 -7.88 15.80 -5.40
C TRP A 289 -6.86 15.92 -4.29
N ILE A 290 -6.22 14.81 -3.94
CA ILE A 290 -5.22 14.75 -2.85
C ILE A 290 -3.88 15.28 -3.34
N ARG A 291 -3.32 16.27 -2.61
CA ARG A 291 -2.08 16.97 -2.99
C ARG A 291 -1.27 17.41 -1.78
N MET A 292 -0.03 17.79 -2.03
CA MET A 292 0.81 18.58 -1.13
C MET A 292 0.91 20.02 -1.64
N SER A 293 1.35 20.93 -0.80
CA SER A 293 1.73 22.26 -1.24
C SER A 293 2.83 22.16 -2.30
N PRO A 294 2.86 23.07 -3.32
CA PRO A 294 3.89 23.06 -4.36
C PRO A 294 5.31 23.11 -3.78
N GLU A 295 5.50 23.85 -2.70
CA GLU A 295 6.80 24.00 -2.03
C GLU A 295 7.26 22.66 -1.42
N LEU A 296 6.44 22.01 -0.60
CA LEU A 296 6.79 20.73 0.00
C LEU A 296 6.89 19.63 -1.06
N GLY A 297 6.02 19.64 -2.05
CA GLY A 297 6.07 18.70 -3.17
C GLY A 297 7.40 18.74 -3.93
N LYS A 298 7.99 19.94 -4.11
CA LYS A 298 9.32 20.10 -4.70
C LYS A 298 10.41 19.53 -3.78
N ILE A 299 10.38 19.86 -2.49
CA ILE A 299 11.36 19.36 -1.51
C ILE A 299 11.34 17.83 -1.44
N VAL A 300 10.15 17.23 -1.41
CA VAL A 300 9.98 15.77 -1.40
C VAL A 300 10.49 15.15 -2.71
N THR A 301 10.25 15.79 -3.84
CA THR A 301 10.78 15.34 -5.13
C THR A 301 12.31 15.38 -5.16
N ASP A 302 12.93 16.46 -4.70
CA ASP A 302 14.39 16.61 -4.64
C ASP A 302 15.01 15.57 -3.67
N LEU A 303 14.37 15.35 -2.52
CA LEU A 303 14.78 14.32 -1.56
C LEU A 303 14.66 12.90 -2.16
N ARG A 304 13.61 12.63 -2.93
CA ARG A 304 13.43 11.36 -3.62
C ARG A 304 14.56 11.13 -4.65
N VAL A 305 14.91 12.13 -5.45
CA VAL A 305 16.04 12.05 -6.39
C VAL A 305 17.34 11.73 -5.64
N PHE A 306 17.61 12.43 -4.54
CA PHE A 306 18.77 12.15 -3.67
C PHE A 306 18.78 10.68 -3.21
N MET A 307 17.65 10.16 -2.71
CA MET A 307 17.56 8.77 -2.27
C MET A 307 17.79 7.78 -3.41
N PHE A 308 17.30 8.06 -4.62
CA PHE A 308 17.56 7.22 -5.79
C PHE A 308 19.06 7.15 -6.10
N GLU A 309 19.74 8.28 -6.13
CA GLU A 309 21.16 8.36 -6.50
C GLU A 309 22.08 7.83 -5.39
N ARG A 310 21.78 8.12 -4.13
CA ARG A 310 22.69 7.87 -3.01
C ARG A 310 22.36 6.60 -2.23
N PHE A 311 21.19 6.01 -2.40
CA PHE A 311 20.74 4.85 -1.63
C PHE A 311 20.27 3.69 -2.52
N TYR A 312 19.24 3.86 -3.33
CA TYR A 312 18.65 2.72 -4.06
C TYR A 312 19.52 2.20 -5.20
N HIS A 313 20.08 3.06 -6.04
CA HIS A 313 20.98 2.64 -7.13
C HIS A 313 22.24 1.96 -6.60
N PRO A 314 22.96 2.49 -5.58
CA PRO A 314 24.10 1.81 -5.00
C PRO A 314 23.75 0.43 -4.41
N ILE A 315 22.61 0.26 -3.72
CA ILE A 315 22.19 -1.05 -3.20
C ILE A 315 21.92 -2.02 -4.34
N SER A 316 21.20 -1.61 -5.37
CA SER A 316 20.92 -2.47 -6.53
C SER A 316 22.21 -2.87 -7.28
N ALA A 317 23.20 -1.99 -7.34
CA ALA A 317 24.49 -2.22 -7.96
C ALA A 317 25.49 -2.93 -7.03
N SER A 318 25.15 -3.20 -5.77
CA SER A 318 26.01 -3.91 -4.81
C SER A 318 26.25 -5.37 -5.22
N VAL A 319 27.14 -6.05 -4.53
CA VAL A 319 27.37 -7.49 -4.73
C VAL A 319 26.10 -8.28 -4.38
N GLU A 320 25.43 -7.89 -3.29
CA GLU A 320 24.16 -8.46 -2.85
C GLU A 320 23.06 -8.27 -3.89
N GLY A 321 22.90 -7.05 -4.40
CA GLY A 321 21.89 -6.72 -5.42
C GLY A 321 22.08 -7.52 -6.72
N ARG A 322 23.32 -7.60 -7.22
CA ARG A 322 23.63 -8.41 -8.43
C ARG A 322 23.37 -9.90 -8.21
N LYS A 323 23.71 -10.43 -7.02
CA LYS A 323 23.44 -11.83 -6.69
C LYS A 323 21.93 -12.10 -6.55
N ALA A 324 21.19 -11.20 -5.91
CA ALA A 324 19.72 -11.28 -5.82
C ALA A 324 19.09 -11.33 -7.23
N ALA A 325 19.54 -10.45 -8.13
CA ALA A 325 19.09 -10.47 -9.53
C ALA A 325 19.40 -11.80 -10.22
N ALA A 326 20.64 -12.32 -10.06
CA ALA A 326 21.03 -13.61 -10.63
C ALA A 326 20.21 -14.78 -10.06
N ILE A 327 19.85 -14.75 -8.77
CA ILE A 327 19.00 -15.76 -8.12
C ILE A 327 17.60 -15.76 -8.73
N VAL A 328 16.96 -14.59 -8.85
CA VAL A 328 15.61 -14.51 -9.44
C VAL A 328 15.61 -14.98 -10.89
N GLY A 329 16.60 -14.56 -11.69
CA GLY A 329 16.75 -15.02 -13.07
C GLY A 329 16.95 -16.54 -13.19
N LEU A 330 17.85 -17.10 -12.37
CA LEU A 330 18.09 -18.55 -12.32
C LEU A 330 16.80 -19.32 -11.98
N LEU A 331 16.07 -18.89 -10.95
CA LEU A 331 14.84 -19.55 -10.51
C LEU A 331 13.75 -19.47 -11.58
N PHE A 332 13.56 -18.31 -12.19
CA PHE A 332 12.60 -18.14 -13.28
C PHE A 332 12.93 -19.08 -14.45
N GLU A 333 14.18 -19.09 -14.94
CA GLU A 333 14.60 -20.00 -16.01
C GLU A 333 14.44 -21.48 -15.64
N HIS A 334 14.79 -21.84 -14.40
CA HIS A 334 14.70 -23.21 -13.91
C HIS A 334 13.26 -23.71 -13.94
N PHE A 335 12.32 -22.94 -13.39
CA PHE A 335 10.90 -23.32 -13.35
C PHE A 335 10.21 -23.17 -14.69
N ASN A 336 10.63 -22.25 -15.55
CA ASN A 336 10.13 -22.18 -16.93
C ASN A 336 10.54 -23.39 -17.79
N ARG A 337 11.76 -23.92 -17.57
CA ARG A 337 12.24 -25.13 -18.25
C ARG A 337 11.71 -26.44 -17.66
N LYS A 338 11.30 -26.42 -16.38
CA LYS A 338 10.82 -27.58 -15.61
C LYS A 338 9.51 -27.26 -14.94
N PRO A 339 8.44 -26.98 -15.69
CA PRO A 339 7.17 -26.56 -15.12
C PRO A 339 6.52 -27.62 -14.23
N GLU A 340 6.88 -28.89 -14.40
CA GLU A 340 6.43 -30.01 -13.57
C GLU A 340 6.82 -29.86 -12.10
N LEU A 341 7.83 -29.05 -11.77
CA LEU A 341 8.24 -28.74 -10.39
C LEU A 341 7.33 -27.67 -9.73
N ILE A 342 6.54 -26.96 -10.52
CA ILE A 342 5.57 -25.98 -10.03
C ILE A 342 4.29 -26.73 -9.61
N PRO A 343 3.65 -26.37 -8.48
CA PRO A 343 2.38 -26.98 -8.08
C PRO A 343 1.35 -27.00 -9.21
N ALA A 344 0.75 -28.16 -9.49
CA ALA A 344 -0.15 -28.35 -10.63
C ALA A 344 -1.29 -27.32 -10.69
N LYS A 345 -1.88 -27.00 -9.53
CA LYS A 345 -2.96 -25.99 -9.44
C LYS A 345 -2.49 -24.59 -9.84
N LEU A 346 -1.26 -24.22 -9.47
CA LEU A 346 -0.72 -22.91 -9.86
C LEU A 346 -0.48 -22.85 -11.38
N ARG A 347 0.04 -23.94 -11.98
CA ARG A 347 0.23 -24.02 -13.44
C ARG A 347 -1.10 -23.88 -14.20
N GLU A 348 -2.13 -24.58 -13.73
CA GLU A 348 -3.50 -24.47 -14.29
C GLU A 348 -4.00 -23.02 -14.28
N LEU A 349 -3.88 -22.34 -13.14
CA LEU A 349 -4.33 -20.95 -12.96
C LEU A 349 -3.49 -19.94 -13.75
N SER A 350 -2.23 -20.24 -13.99
CA SER A 350 -1.32 -19.32 -14.69
C SER A 350 -1.52 -19.30 -16.20
N GLY A 351 -2.02 -20.39 -16.79
CA GLY A 351 -2.38 -20.48 -18.22
C GLY A 351 -1.20 -20.70 -19.18
N SER A 352 0.05 -20.50 -18.72
CA SER A 352 1.27 -20.84 -19.46
C SER A 352 2.41 -21.16 -18.49
N ASP A 353 3.40 -21.94 -18.95
CA ASP A 353 4.55 -22.33 -18.13
C ASP A 353 5.40 -21.11 -17.74
N GLU A 354 5.60 -20.18 -18.66
CA GLU A 354 6.31 -18.92 -18.41
C GLU A 354 5.64 -18.09 -17.32
N ARG A 355 4.31 -17.95 -17.39
CA ARG A 355 3.55 -17.23 -16.37
C ARG A 355 3.53 -17.99 -15.04
N ALA A 356 3.45 -19.30 -15.06
CA ALA A 356 3.50 -20.14 -13.87
C ALA A 356 4.85 -20.01 -13.15
N ALA A 357 5.95 -19.96 -13.89
CA ALA A 357 7.28 -19.73 -13.34
C ALA A 357 7.36 -18.35 -12.65
N ALA A 358 6.85 -17.29 -13.30
CA ALA A 358 6.80 -15.95 -12.71
C ALA A 358 5.93 -15.90 -11.45
N ASP A 359 4.71 -16.47 -11.49
CA ASP A 359 3.79 -16.51 -10.35
C ASP A 359 4.40 -17.30 -9.17
N TYR A 360 5.10 -18.41 -9.46
CA TYR A 360 5.74 -19.23 -8.44
C TYR A 360 6.94 -18.53 -7.78
N VAL A 361 7.84 -17.95 -8.59
CA VAL A 361 9.00 -17.20 -8.09
C VAL A 361 8.55 -15.96 -7.32
N CYS A 362 7.56 -15.22 -7.82
CA CYS A 362 7.02 -14.07 -7.11
C CYS A 362 6.42 -14.46 -5.75
N GLY A 363 5.81 -15.63 -5.64
CA GLY A 363 5.29 -16.16 -4.38
C GLY A 363 6.35 -16.54 -3.34
N MET A 364 7.63 -16.54 -3.66
CA MET A 364 8.71 -16.87 -2.72
C MET A 364 8.98 -15.70 -1.77
N THR A 365 9.46 -16.03 -0.56
CA THR A 365 10.16 -15.10 0.32
C THR A 365 11.63 -15.03 -0.06
N ASP A 366 12.37 -14.05 0.42
CA ASP A 366 13.80 -13.91 0.13
C ASP A 366 14.57 -15.16 0.57
N ASN A 367 14.34 -15.62 1.80
CA ASN A 367 15.00 -16.81 2.33
C ASN A 367 14.65 -18.07 1.55
N TYR A 368 13.40 -18.22 1.12
CA TYR A 368 12.99 -19.36 0.32
C TYR A 368 13.63 -19.32 -1.08
N ALA A 369 13.73 -18.16 -1.69
CA ALA A 369 14.43 -17.97 -2.97
C ALA A 369 15.93 -18.31 -2.87
N LEU A 370 16.59 -17.88 -1.79
CA LEU A 370 17.99 -18.24 -1.51
C LEU A 370 18.16 -19.77 -1.38
N MET A 371 17.34 -20.41 -0.57
CA MET A 371 17.37 -21.87 -0.36
C MET A 371 17.14 -22.64 -1.68
N MET A 372 16.15 -22.23 -2.45
CA MET A 372 15.86 -22.86 -3.75
C MET A 372 17.00 -22.65 -4.76
N ALA A 373 17.60 -21.47 -4.78
CA ALA A 373 18.73 -21.19 -5.66
C ALA A 373 19.94 -22.06 -5.34
N GLU A 374 20.25 -22.31 -4.07
CA GLU A 374 21.30 -23.22 -3.63
C GLU A 374 21.03 -24.68 -4.05
N GLN A 375 19.77 -25.12 -4.05
CA GLN A 375 19.40 -26.46 -4.55
C GLN A 375 19.58 -26.58 -6.08
N VAL A 376 19.29 -25.52 -6.83
CA VAL A 376 19.42 -25.50 -8.29
C VAL A 376 20.88 -25.32 -8.71
N LYS A 377 21.63 -24.47 -8.04
CA LYS A 377 23.03 -24.16 -8.32
C LYS A 377 23.78 -23.90 -7.01
N PRO A 378 24.39 -24.96 -6.43
CA PRO A 378 25.16 -24.84 -5.19
C PRO A 378 26.29 -23.80 -5.28
N GLY A 379 26.44 -23.01 -4.22
CA GLY A 379 27.46 -21.97 -4.09
C GLY A 379 27.07 -20.60 -4.67
N LEU A 380 25.85 -20.43 -5.19
CA LEU A 380 25.43 -19.15 -5.76
C LEU A 380 25.28 -18.05 -4.68
N SER A 381 24.84 -18.41 -3.48
CA SER A 381 24.69 -17.49 -2.34
C SER A 381 25.99 -17.35 -1.50
N ALA A 382 27.01 -18.19 -1.79
CA ALA A 382 28.24 -18.23 -1.00
C ALA A 382 28.96 -16.87 -0.95
N GLY A 383 29.48 -16.55 0.24
CA GLY A 383 30.22 -15.31 0.50
C GLY A 383 29.39 -14.05 0.68
N VAL A 384 28.07 -14.09 0.40
CA VAL A 384 27.18 -12.94 0.53
C VAL A 384 26.02 -13.21 1.47
N PHE A 385 25.37 -14.38 1.34
CA PHE A 385 24.19 -14.75 2.14
C PHE A 385 24.47 -15.91 3.11
N GLN A 386 25.76 -16.20 3.40
CA GLN A 386 26.12 -17.25 4.35
C GLN A 386 25.59 -16.93 5.75
N GLY A 387 24.95 -17.94 6.38
CA GLY A 387 24.30 -17.81 7.68
C GLY A 387 22.86 -17.28 7.64
N ARG A 388 22.29 -17.11 6.44
CA ARG A 388 20.88 -16.70 6.24
C ARG A 388 20.00 -17.85 5.72
N ILE A 389 20.58 -19.01 5.44
CA ILE A 389 19.91 -20.24 4.96
C ILE A 389 19.80 -21.23 6.10
#